data_60930a3cc85fe414fe37e5f87c2cff9b
#
_entry.id   60930a3cc85fe414fe37e5f87c2cff9b
#
_cell.length_a   1.000
_cell.length_b   1.000
_cell.length_c   1.000
_cell.angle_alpha   90.00
_cell.angle_beta   90.00
_cell.angle_gamma   90.00
#
_symmetry.space_group_name_H-M   'P 1'
#
loop_
_entity.id
_entity.type
_entity.pdbx_description
1 polymer ?
#
loop_
_entity_poly.entity_id
_entity_poly.type
_entity_poly.pdbx_seq_one_letter_code
_entity_poly.pdbx_strand_id
1 'polypeptide(L)'
;EHLRALNADLMFLQEVQGGHAKRARRFANWPEQPQHEFIADSVWTDFAYGRNAVYDAGDHGNAILSRFPIVSWDNEDISGHRFESRGLLHCEVQVPGWSATLHCVCVHLGLTANHRSRQMRALRTRIERLVPRAAPLIIAGDFNDWAHNADAELARPLALQEVFEHAYGRPARSFPAALPLFKLDRIYVRGFSVKQARVHHGHVWARISDHAALTSTIVRL
;
A
#
# COMPACT_ATOMS: atom_id res chain seq x y z
N GLU A 1 5.17 -5.56 17.35
CA GLU A 1 4.20 -5.06 18.37
C GLU A 1 3.45 -3.82 17.89
N HIS A 2 4.13 -2.71 17.47
CA HIS A 2 3.46 -1.45 17.12
C HIS A 2 2.46 -1.56 15.94
N LEU A 3 2.82 -2.30 14.88
CA LEU A 3 1.88 -2.54 13.77
C LEU A 3 0.63 -3.31 14.22
N ARG A 4 0.79 -4.31 15.09
CA ARG A 4 -0.35 -5.06 15.65
C ARG A 4 -1.23 -4.19 16.54
N ALA A 5 -0.64 -3.25 17.28
CA ALA A 5 -1.38 -2.31 18.13
C ALA A 5 -2.27 -1.34 17.33
N LEU A 6 -2.03 -1.14 16.04
CA LEU A 6 -2.93 -0.37 15.16
C LEU A 6 -4.28 -1.05 14.98
N ASN A 7 -4.37 -2.36 15.21
CA ASN A 7 -5.59 -3.17 15.09
C ASN A 7 -6.32 -3.00 13.74
N ALA A 8 -5.54 -2.84 12.67
CA ALA A 8 -6.08 -2.65 11.32
C ALA A 8 -6.61 -3.98 10.74
N ASP A 9 -7.72 -3.93 10.01
CA ASP A 9 -8.26 -5.08 9.29
C ASP A 9 -7.46 -5.39 8.02
N LEU A 10 -6.96 -4.34 7.37
CA LEU A 10 -6.13 -4.40 6.16
C LEU A 10 -4.85 -3.60 6.36
N MET A 11 -3.74 -4.11 5.84
CA MET A 11 -2.45 -3.42 5.88
C MET A 11 -1.80 -3.46 4.50
N PHE A 12 -1.35 -2.31 4.03
CA PHE A 12 -0.69 -2.12 2.74
C PHE A 12 0.78 -1.77 2.99
N LEU A 13 1.69 -2.61 2.55
CA LEU A 13 3.11 -2.49 2.84
C LEU A 13 3.92 -2.39 1.55
N GLN A 14 4.92 -1.53 1.54
CA GLN A 14 5.87 -1.36 0.44
C GLN A 14 7.28 -1.77 0.89
N GLU A 15 8.15 -2.13 -0.06
CA GLU A 15 9.53 -2.56 0.17
C GLU A 15 9.69 -3.75 1.13
N VAL A 16 8.63 -4.56 1.25
CA VAL A 16 8.66 -5.76 2.10
C VAL A 16 9.62 -6.77 1.53
N GLN A 17 10.51 -7.29 2.37
CA GLN A 17 11.48 -8.31 1.97
C GLN A 17 10.82 -9.69 1.92
N GLY A 18 10.95 -10.36 0.76
CA GLY A 18 10.66 -11.77 0.63
C GLY A 18 11.79 -12.61 1.23
N GLY A 19 12.73 -13.07 0.41
CA GLY A 19 13.93 -13.73 0.89
C GLY A 19 15.14 -12.78 0.95
N HIS A 20 16.14 -13.07 1.83
CA HIS A 20 17.42 -12.37 1.78
C HIS A 20 18.60 -13.22 2.26
N ALA A 21 19.16 -14.03 1.36
CA ALA A 21 20.21 -15.03 1.65
C ALA A 21 21.47 -14.45 2.32
N LYS A 22 21.92 -13.24 1.94
CA LYS A 22 23.11 -12.60 2.54
C LYS A 22 22.86 -12.17 3.99
N ARG A 23 21.66 -11.66 4.31
CA ARG A 23 21.30 -11.26 5.66
C ARG A 23 21.09 -12.48 6.56
N ALA A 24 20.44 -13.51 6.06
CA ALA A 24 20.30 -14.80 6.76
C ALA A 24 21.65 -15.41 7.16
N ARG A 25 22.69 -15.27 6.31
CA ARG A 25 24.07 -15.70 6.66
C ARG A 25 24.80 -14.77 7.64
N ARG A 26 24.47 -13.49 7.66
CA ARG A 26 25.17 -12.47 8.45
C ARG A 26 24.62 -12.35 9.86
N PHE A 27 23.34 -12.58 10.08
CA PHE A 27 22.66 -12.38 11.36
C PHE A 27 22.07 -13.69 11.85
N ALA A 28 22.57 -14.20 12.98
CA ALA A 28 22.14 -15.48 13.55
C ALA A 28 20.63 -15.55 13.88
N ASN A 29 20.01 -14.41 14.15
CA ASN A 29 18.60 -14.29 14.48
C ASN A 29 17.76 -13.74 13.30
N TRP A 30 18.25 -13.87 12.06
CA TRP A 30 17.46 -13.46 10.89
C TRP A 30 16.26 -14.39 10.77
N PRO A 31 15.01 -13.86 10.65
CA PRO A 31 13.83 -14.70 10.48
C PRO A 31 13.96 -15.58 9.23
N GLU A 32 13.63 -16.84 9.36
CA GLU A 32 13.57 -17.76 8.21
C GLU A 32 12.39 -17.44 7.29
N GLN A 33 11.30 -16.95 7.88
CA GLN A 33 10.10 -16.56 7.17
C GLN A 33 10.27 -15.24 6.43
N PRO A 34 9.65 -15.07 5.25
CA PRO A 34 9.50 -13.77 4.58
C PRO A 34 8.90 -12.71 5.52
N GLN A 35 9.29 -11.46 5.32
CA GLN A 35 8.89 -10.38 6.23
C GLN A 35 7.36 -10.20 6.30
N HIS A 36 6.65 -10.37 5.19
CA HIS A 36 5.19 -10.26 5.15
C HIS A 36 4.51 -11.38 5.96
N GLU A 37 5.02 -12.61 5.90
CA GLU A 37 4.51 -13.73 6.71
C GLU A 37 4.77 -13.48 8.20
N PHE A 38 5.99 -13.04 8.55
CA PHE A 38 6.34 -12.70 9.93
C PHE A 38 5.48 -11.58 10.52
N ILE A 39 5.14 -10.56 9.71
CA ILE A 39 4.26 -9.47 10.15
C ILE A 39 2.82 -9.97 10.25
N ALA A 40 2.34 -10.74 9.27
CA ALA A 40 0.98 -11.29 9.26
C ALA A 40 0.72 -12.17 10.47
N ASP A 41 1.60 -13.16 10.70
CA ASP A 41 1.54 -14.12 11.81
C ASP A 41 0.07 -14.51 12.15
N SER A 42 -0.31 -14.44 13.41
CA SER A 42 -1.67 -14.79 13.87
C SER A 42 -2.71 -13.66 13.78
N VAL A 43 -2.33 -12.46 13.34
CA VAL A 43 -3.22 -11.27 13.33
C VAL A 43 -3.95 -11.12 12.01
N TRP A 44 -3.23 -11.26 10.90
CA TRP A 44 -3.78 -11.21 9.54
C TRP A 44 -3.73 -12.62 8.97
N THR A 45 -4.89 -13.24 8.89
CA THR A 45 -5.02 -14.67 8.52
C THR A 45 -4.76 -14.92 7.05
N ASP A 46 -4.76 -13.86 6.24
CA ASP A 46 -4.51 -13.95 4.82
C ASP A 46 -3.58 -12.84 4.33
N PHE A 47 -2.81 -13.10 3.30
CA PHE A 47 -1.90 -12.12 2.71
C PHE A 47 -1.63 -12.38 1.23
N ALA A 48 -1.26 -11.32 0.51
CA ALA A 48 -0.71 -11.39 -0.84
C ALA A 48 0.63 -10.65 -0.88
N TYR A 49 1.57 -11.18 -1.65
CA TYR A 49 2.89 -10.58 -1.84
C TYR A 49 3.25 -10.48 -3.32
N GLY A 50 3.37 -9.25 -3.80
CA GLY A 50 3.79 -8.92 -5.17
C GLY A 50 5.28 -8.64 -5.22
N ARG A 51 6.05 -9.57 -5.78
CA ARG A 51 7.51 -9.45 -5.94
C ARG A 51 7.82 -8.47 -7.06
N ASN A 52 8.43 -7.33 -6.72
CA ASN A 52 8.74 -6.27 -7.68
C ASN A 52 10.22 -6.27 -8.09
N ALA A 53 11.15 -6.40 -7.13
CA ALA A 53 12.57 -6.45 -7.38
C ALA A 53 13.14 -7.83 -7.01
N VAL A 54 13.88 -8.43 -7.93
CA VAL A 54 14.60 -9.69 -7.73
C VAL A 54 16.08 -9.47 -7.98
N TYR A 55 16.91 -9.86 -7.03
CA TYR A 55 18.38 -9.77 -7.10
C TYR A 55 19.00 -11.04 -6.50
N ASP A 56 20.28 -11.27 -6.76
CA ASP A 56 21.00 -12.52 -6.34
C ASP A 56 20.88 -12.85 -4.85
N ALA A 57 20.68 -11.83 -4.01
CA ALA A 57 20.59 -12.00 -2.57
C ALA A 57 19.17 -12.21 -2.05
N GLY A 58 18.14 -11.94 -2.86
CA GLY A 58 16.75 -12.00 -2.45
C GLY A 58 15.81 -11.19 -3.31
N ASP A 59 14.70 -10.79 -2.72
CA ASP A 59 13.67 -9.99 -3.38
C ASP A 59 12.95 -9.06 -2.41
N HIS A 60 12.31 -8.02 -2.95
CA HIS A 60 11.38 -7.18 -2.20
C HIS A 60 10.20 -6.75 -3.09
N GLY A 61 9.11 -6.33 -2.44
CA GLY A 61 7.91 -5.96 -3.15
C GLY A 61 6.83 -5.33 -2.28
N ASN A 62 5.62 -5.33 -2.80
CA ASN A 62 4.44 -4.87 -2.08
C ASN A 62 3.75 -6.05 -1.38
N ALA A 63 3.11 -5.80 -0.24
CA ALA A 63 2.27 -6.79 0.41
C ALA A 63 0.94 -6.17 0.87
N ILE A 64 -0.12 -6.97 0.81
CA ILE A 64 -1.40 -6.67 1.45
C ILE A 64 -1.66 -7.79 2.45
N LEU A 65 -1.84 -7.41 3.73
CA LEU A 65 -2.23 -8.33 4.79
C LEU A 65 -3.70 -8.08 5.13
N SER A 66 -4.47 -9.14 5.35
CA SER A 66 -5.91 -9.07 5.54
C SER A 66 -6.39 -9.98 6.68
N ARG A 67 -7.33 -9.49 7.49
CA ARG A 67 -8.13 -10.33 8.39
C ARG A 67 -9.26 -11.07 7.67
N PHE A 68 -9.52 -10.68 6.42
CA PHE A 68 -10.56 -11.27 5.60
C PHE A 68 -9.96 -12.11 4.49
N PRO A 69 -10.66 -13.13 3.96
CA PRO A 69 -10.15 -13.93 2.86
C PRO A 69 -9.79 -13.10 1.62
N ILE A 70 -8.59 -13.29 1.09
CA ILE A 70 -8.17 -12.81 -0.22
C ILE A 70 -8.53 -13.90 -1.24
N VAL A 71 -9.56 -13.64 -2.04
CA VAL A 71 -10.09 -14.64 -2.98
C VAL A 71 -9.34 -14.68 -4.31
N SER A 72 -8.71 -13.59 -4.69
CA SER A 72 -7.79 -13.52 -5.83
C SER A 72 -6.80 -12.38 -5.66
N TRP A 73 -5.65 -12.50 -6.30
CA TRP A 73 -4.68 -11.40 -6.39
C TRP A 73 -3.81 -11.52 -7.63
N ASP A 74 -3.26 -10.39 -8.06
CA ASP A 74 -2.32 -10.29 -9.16
C ASP A 74 -1.36 -9.12 -8.95
N ASN A 75 -0.12 -9.26 -9.43
CA ASN A 75 0.91 -8.23 -9.34
C ASN A 75 1.39 -7.86 -10.74
N GLU A 76 1.08 -6.64 -11.18
CA GLU A 76 1.49 -6.12 -12.50
C GLU A 76 2.77 -5.31 -12.37
N ASP A 77 3.79 -5.65 -13.18
CA ASP A 77 5.01 -4.85 -13.29
C ASP A 77 4.71 -3.55 -14.06
N ILE A 78 4.94 -2.42 -13.39
CA ILE A 78 4.77 -1.07 -13.94
C ILE A 78 6.08 -0.30 -13.99
N SER A 79 7.21 -0.98 -13.95
CA SER A 79 8.55 -0.38 -13.96
C SER A 79 8.76 0.48 -15.22
N GLY A 80 9.32 1.66 -15.03
CA GLY A 80 9.59 2.61 -16.13
C GLY A 80 10.84 2.26 -16.93
N HIS A 81 11.77 1.53 -16.33
CA HIS A 81 13.00 1.05 -16.95
C HIS A 81 13.61 -0.11 -16.14
N ARG A 82 14.60 -0.80 -16.73
CA ARG A 82 15.22 -2.03 -16.17
C ARG A 82 15.85 -1.90 -14.77
N PHE A 83 16.14 -0.69 -14.31
CA PHE A 83 16.71 -0.43 -12.97
C PHE A 83 15.67 0.06 -11.95
N GLU A 84 14.43 0.21 -12.37
CA GLU A 84 13.31 0.54 -11.50
C GLU A 84 12.43 -0.68 -11.35
N SER A 85 12.12 -1.06 -10.12
CA SER A 85 11.27 -2.20 -9.83
C SER A 85 10.03 -1.71 -9.12
N ARG A 86 8.92 -1.59 -9.84
CA ARG A 86 7.64 -1.07 -9.36
C ARG A 86 6.50 -2.00 -9.75
N GLY A 87 5.57 -2.24 -8.84
CA GLY A 87 4.43 -3.12 -9.10
C GLY A 87 3.12 -2.56 -8.53
N LEU A 88 2.04 -3.01 -9.14
CA LEU A 88 0.67 -2.84 -8.65
C LEU A 88 0.20 -4.18 -8.10
N LEU A 89 0.15 -4.34 -6.79
CA LEU A 89 -0.44 -5.51 -6.17
C LEU A 89 -1.93 -5.25 -5.98
N HIS A 90 -2.77 -5.99 -6.70
CA HIS A 90 -4.22 -5.90 -6.65
C HIS A 90 -4.81 -7.17 -6.05
N CYS A 91 -5.58 -7.03 -4.98
CA CYS A 91 -6.28 -8.12 -4.31
C CYS A 91 -7.79 -7.92 -4.36
N GLU A 92 -8.51 -9.02 -4.44
CA GLU A 92 -9.95 -9.09 -4.20
C GLU A 92 -10.19 -9.73 -2.82
N VAL A 93 -10.84 -8.99 -1.94
CA VAL A 93 -11.03 -9.38 -0.53
C VAL A 93 -12.52 -9.60 -0.27
N GLN A 94 -12.87 -10.75 0.28
CA GLN A 94 -14.23 -11.06 0.68
C GLN A 94 -14.48 -10.64 2.12
N VAL A 95 -15.15 -9.50 2.30
CA VAL A 95 -15.53 -9.05 3.65
C VAL A 95 -16.82 -9.74 4.08
N PRO A 96 -16.87 -10.37 5.27
CA PRO A 96 -18.07 -11.04 5.75
C PRO A 96 -19.30 -10.13 5.76
N GLY A 97 -20.41 -10.65 5.25
CA GLY A 97 -21.67 -9.91 5.15
C GLY A 97 -21.77 -8.93 3.96
N TRP A 98 -20.72 -8.79 3.13
CA TRP A 98 -20.81 -7.97 1.93
C TRP A 98 -21.14 -8.81 0.69
N SER A 99 -22.07 -8.30 -0.13
CA SER A 99 -22.42 -8.92 -1.41
C SER A 99 -21.42 -8.61 -2.51
N ALA A 100 -20.66 -7.52 -2.39
CA ALA A 100 -19.63 -7.11 -3.34
C ALA A 100 -18.24 -7.33 -2.76
N THR A 101 -17.33 -7.81 -3.58
CA THR A 101 -15.91 -7.96 -3.26
C THR A 101 -15.26 -6.59 -3.08
N LEU A 102 -14.42 -6.46 -2.07
CA LEU A 102 -13.59 -5.28 -1.86
C LEU A 102 -12.32 -5.42 -2.70
N HIS A 103 -12.07 -4.45 -3.58
CA HIS A 103 -10.81 -4.35 -4.30
C HIS A 103 -9.80 -3.54 -3.50
N CYS A 104 -8.59 -4.10 -3.32
CA CYS A 104 -7.48 -3.49 -2.61
C CYS A 104 -6.27 -3.40 -3.52
N VAL A 105 -5.68 -2.22 -3.68
CA VAL A 105 -4.48 -2.04 -4.50
C VAL A 105 -3.38 -1.39 -3.69
N CYS A 106 -2.23 -2.08 -3.59
CA CYS A 106 -1.01 -1.56 -2.98
C CYS A 106 -0.05 -1.07 -4.08
N VAL A 107 0.42 0.16 -3.94
CA VAL A 107 1.30 0.81 -4.92
C VAL A 107 2.59 1.30 -4.27
N HIS A 108 3.67 1.27 -5.07
CA HIS A 108 4.89 2.03 -4.81
C HIS A 108 5.35 2.62 -6.14
N LEU A 109 5.15 3.92 -6.35
CA LEU A 109 5.40 4.58 -7.63
C LEU A 109 6.85 5.09 -7.72
N GLY A 110 7.27 5.40 -8.94
CA GLY A 110 8.61 5.85 -9.25
C GLY A 110 8.93 7.27 -8.78
N LEU A 111 10.21 7.58 -8.63
CA LEU A 111 10.71 8.86 -8.14
C LEU A 111 10.57 9.99 -9.17
N THR A 112 10.63 9.68 -10.47
CA THR A 112 10.59 10.70 -11.52
C THR A 112 9.15 11.02 -11.95
N ALA A 113 8.86 12.28 -12.24
CA ALA A 113 7.52 12.71 -12.63
C ALA A 113 6.96 11.97 -13.87
N ASN A 114 7.81 11.75 -14.90
CA ASN A 114 7.40 11.06 -16.11
C ASN A 114 7.03 9.60 -15.86
N HIS A 115 7.79 8.88 -15.03
CA HIS A 115 7.49 7.49 -14.70
C HIS A 115 6.22 7.42 -13.84
N ARG A 116 6.07 8.25 -12.83
CA ARG A 116 4.84 8.32 -12.01
C ARG A 116 3.59 8.55 -12.84
N SER A 117 3.63 9.52 -13.77
CA SER A 117 2.49 9.80 -14.65
C SER A 117 2.11 8.59 -15.53
N ARG A 118 3.09 7.84 -16.06
CA ARG A 118 2.84 6.58 -16.77
C ARG A 118 2.26 5.52 -15.86
N GLN A 119 2.81 5.37 -14.67
CA GLN A 119 2.38 4.38 -13.67
C GLN A 119 0.97 4.69 -13.13
N MET A 120 0.63 5.96 -12.90
CA MET A 120 -0.73 6.38 -12.53
C MET A 120 -1.73 6.12 -13.67
N ARG A 121 -1.33 6.31 -14.93
CA ARG A 121 -2.19 5.92 -16.07
C ARG A 121 -2.37 4.41 -16.17
N ALA A 122 -1.32 3.62 -15.96
CA ALA A 122 -1.42 2.16 -15.94
C ALA A 122 -2.37 1.69 -14.81
N LEU A 123 -2.21 2.23 -13.61
CA LEU A 123 -3.11 1.99 -12.48
C LEU A 123 -4.57 2.34 -12.83
N ARG A 124 -4.80 3.54 -13.39
CA ARG A 124 -6.15 3.95 -13.81
C ARG A 124 -6.75 2.98 -14.83
N THR A 125 -6.01 2.65 -15.88
CA THR A 125 -6.46 1.72 -16.92
C THR A 125 -6.79 0.35 -16.33
N ARG A 126 -5.98 -0.15 -15.40
CA ARG A 126 -6.25 -1.41 -14.69
C ARG A 126 -7.55 -1.35 -13.90
N ILE A 127 -7.75 -0.29 -13.09
CA ILE A 127 -8.96 -0.12 -12.31
C ILE A 127 -10.20 -0.02 -13.21
N GLU A 128 -10.14 0.78 -14.27
CA GLU A 128 -11.25 0.93 -15.24
C GLU A 128 -11.62 -0.40 -15.90
N ARG A 129 -10.64 -1.28 -16.15
CA ARG A 129 -10.85 -2.58 -16.79
C ARG A 129 -11.35 -3.66 -15.84
N LEU A 130 -10.83 -3.72 -14.61
CA LEU A 130 -10.99 -4.88 -13.72
C LEU A 130 -11.93 -4.62 -12.54
N VAL A 131 -12.13 -3.37 -12.16
CA VAL A 131 -12.90 -3.03 -10.96
C VAL A 131 -14.27 -2.44 -11.36
N PRO A 132 -15.38 -3.13 -11.08
CA PRO A 132 -16.71 -2.58 -11.35
C PRO A 132 -16.87 -1.19 -10.72
N ARG A 133 -17.54 -0.27 -11.41
CA ARG A 133 -17.70 1.12 -10.93
C ARG A 133 -18.37 1.21 -9.56
N ALA A 134 -19.32 0.31 -9.28
CA ALA A 134 -20.02 0.25 -7.99
C ALA A 134 -19.26 -0.52 -6.90
N ALA A 135 -18.15 -1.20 -7.24
CA ALA A 135 -17.40 -1.97 -6.26
C ALA A 135 -16.64 -1.07 -5.29
N PRO A 136 -16.59 -1.44 -4.00
CA PRO A 136 -15.75 -0.76 -3.03
C PRO A 136 -14.28 -0.95 -3.40
N LEU A 137 -13.48 0.12 -3.28
CA LEU A 137 -12.09 0.14 -3.69
C LEU A 137 -11.25 0.92 -2.67
N ILE A 138 -10.09 0.36 -2.32
CA ILE A 138 -9.03 1.02 -1.56
C ILE A 138 -7.75 0.96 -2.38
N ILE A 139 -7.10 2.11 -2.58
CA ILE A 139 -5.76 2.20 -3.16
C ILE A 139 -4.86 2.88 -2.14
N ALA A 140 -3.81 2.23 -1.69
CA ALA A 140 -2.91 2.78 -0.70
C ALA A 140 -1.43 2.47 -1.00
N GLY A 141 -0.54 3.34 -0.54
CA GLY A 141 0.89 3.14 -0.65
C GLY A 141 1.67 4.42 -0.88
N ASP A 142 2.93 4.25 -1.27
CA ASP A 142 3.83 5.35 -1.62
C ASP A 142 3.62 5.76 -3.09
N PHE A 143 3.02 6.92 -3.25
CA PHE A 143 2.79 7.53 -4.57
C PHE A 143 3.99 8.35 -5.06
N ASN A 144 4.95 8.65 -4.18
CA ASN A 144 6.06 9.56 -4.50
C ASN A 144 5.57 10.86 -5.17
N ASP A 145 4.36 11.34 -4.81
CA ASP A 145 3.66 12.42 -5.50
C ASP A 145 4.12 13.81 -5.04
N TRP A 146 5.38 14.11 -5.31
CA TRP A 146 6.01 15.40 -5.00
C TRP A 146 5.30 16.60 -5.62
N ALA A 147 4.66 16.42 -6.78
CA ALA A 147 4.00 17.45 -7.54
C ALA A 147 2.48 17.53 -7.34
N HIS A 148 1.92 16.67 -6.48
CA HIS A 148 0.47 16.59 -6.18
C HIS A 148 -0.43 16.36 -7.42
N ASN A 149 0.02 15.50 -8.35
CA ASN A 149 -0.69 15.19 -9.58
C ASN A 149 -1.69 14.03 -9.45
N ALA A 150 -1.59 13.23 -8.40
CA ALA A 150 -2.40 12.01 -8.23
C ALA A 150 -3.91 12.31 -8.19
N ASP A 151 -4.34 13.46 -7.69
CA ASP A 151 -5.74 13.86 -7.71
C ASP A 151 -6.28 14.00 -9.14
N ALA A 152 -5.56 14.73 -10.00
CA ALA A 152 -5.99 14.95 -11.37
C ALA A 152 -5.88 13.71 -12.26
N GLU A 153 -4.80 12.93 -12.09
CA GLU A 153 -4.52 11.78 -12.95
C GLU A 153 -5.28 10.52 -12.54
N LEU A 154 -5.61 10.37 -11.26
CA LEU A 154 -6.19 9.16 -10.71
C LEU A 154 -7.51 9.40 -9.96
N ALA A 155 -7.52 10.28 -8.96
CA ALA A 155 -8.65 10.38 -8.04
C ALA A 155 -9.93 10.85 -8.74
N ARG A 156 -9.88 11.95 -9.47
CA ARG A 156 -11.05 12.49 -10.20
C ARG A 156 -11.60 11.51 -11.26
N PRO A 157 -10.77 10.91 -12.16
CA PRO A 157 -11.28 9.99 -13.17
C PRO A 157 -11.95 8.74 -12.59
N LEU A 158 -11.45 8.26 -11.44
CA LEU A 158 -11.95 7.04 -10.79
C LEU A 158 -12.99 7.29 -9.68
N ALA A 159 -13.39 8.55 -9.47
CA ALA A 159 -14.28 8.96 -8.38
C ALA A 159 -13.78 8.49 -7.01
N LEU A 160 -12.48 8.65 -6.77
CA LEU A 160 -11.84 8.33 -5.50
C LEU A 160 -11.83 9.54 -4.57
N GLN A 161 -11.91 9.28 -3.28
CA GLN A 161 -11.73 10.26 -2.21
C GLN A 161 -10.40 10.00 -1.52
N GLU A 162 -9.54 11.02 -1.41
CA GLU A 162 -8.33 10.92 -0.59
C GLU A 162 -8.71 11.11 0.88
N VAL A 163 -8.28 10.18 1.72
CA VAL A 163 -8.73 10.08 3.11
C VAL A 163 -8.36 11.29 3.96
N PHE A 164 -7.12 11.78 3.86
CA PHE A 164 -6.64 12.91 4.66
C PHE A 164 -7.13 14.26 4.11
N GLU A 165 -7.26 14.39 2.81
CA GLU A 165 -7.89 15.59 2.21
C GLU A 165 -9.34 15.71 2.64
N HIS A 166 -10.06 14.58 2.68
CA HIS A 166 -11.43 14.57 3.19
C HIS A 166 -11.51 14.95 4.67
N ALA A 167 -10.62 14.36 5.50
CA ALA A 167 -10.68 14.59 6.95
C ALA A 167 -10.13 15.94 7.38
N TYR A 168 -9.12 16.48 6.68
CA TYR A 168 -8.34 17.64 7.14
C TYR A 168 -8.10 18.72 6.07
N GLY A 169 -8.70 18.59 4.87
CA GLY A 169 -8.52 19.53 3.76
C GLY A 169 -7.13 19.50 3.12
N ARG A 170 -6.30 18.53 3.44
CA ARG A 170 -4.92 18.40 2.91
C ARG A 170 -4.41 16.97 3.05
N PRO A 171 -3.55 16.49 2.13
CA PRO A 171 -2.91 15.19 2.24
C PRO A 171 -2.00 15.07 3.47
N ALA A 172 -1.83 13.84 3.95
CA ALA A 172 -0.92 13.55 5.06
C ALA A 172 0.53 13.88 4.71
N ARG A 173 1.27 14.39 5.69
CA ARG A 173 2.74 14.37 5.63
C ARG A 173 3.21 13.04 6.20
N SER A 174 4.03 12.32 5.45
CA SER A 174 4.44 10.95 5.80
C SER A 174 5.95 10.72 5.83
N PHE A 175 6.74 11.59 5.21
CA PHE A 175 8.19 11.42 5.13
C PHE A 175 8.96 12.67 5.61
N PRO A 176 10.08 12.52 6.35
CA PRO A 176 10.53 11.29 7.01
C PRO A 176 9.71 10.98 8.28
N ALA A 177 9.65 9.71 8.71
CA ALA A 177 8.82 9.26 9.84
C ALA A 177 9.12 9.95 11.17
N ALA A 178 10.36 10.35 11.42
CA ALA A 178 10.74 11.04 12.66
C ALA A 178 10.07 12.43 12.79
N LEU A 179 10.01 13.18 11.68
CA LEU A 179 9.40 14.51 11.59
C LEU A 179 8.83 14.70 10.17
N PRO A 180 7.57 14.32 9.91
CA PRO A 180 7.01 14.33 8.56
C PRO A 180 6.88 15.72 7.94
N LEU A 181 7.53 15.91 6.79
CA LEU A 181 7.55 17.15 6.02
C LEU A 181 6.89 16.97 4.65
N PHE A 182 7.12 15.83 4.00
CA PHE A 182 6.67 15.56 2.64
C PHE A 182 5.43 14.66 2.61
N LYS A 183 4.61 14.81 1.57
CA LYS A 183 3.31 14.18 1.39
C LYS A 183 3.41 13.11 0.31
N LEU A 184 4.07 11.99 0.57
CA LEU A 184 4.37 10.96 -0.43
C LEU A 184 3.33 9.85 -0.48
N ASP A 185 2.84 9.45 0.71
CA ASP A 185 1.89 8.35 0.86
C ASP A 185 0.45 8.84 0.78
N ARG A 186 -0.44 7.99 0.23
CA ARG A 186 -1.86 8.27 0.05
C ARG A 186 -2.72 7.07 0.43
N ILE A 187 -3.94 7.35 0.85
CA ILE A 187 -5.03 6.38 0.97
C ILE A 187 -6.23 6.94 0.20
N TYR A 188 -6.55 6.31 -0.90
CA TYR A 188 -7.73 6.61 -1.70
C TYR A 188 -8.80 5.57 -1.49
N VAL A 189 -10.06 6.01 -1.38
CA VAL A 189 -11.20 5.12 -1.18
C VAL A 189 -12.36 5.47 -2.13
N ARG A 190 -13.15 4.47 -2.49
CA ARG A 190 -14.43 4.59 -3.22
C ARG A 190 -15.45 3.66 -2.60
N GLY A 191 -16.69 4.13 -2.37
CA GLY A 191 -17.75 3.37 -1.71
C GLY A 191 -17.64 3.36 -0.19
N PHE A 192 -16.92 4.35 0.40
CA PHE A 192 -16.75 4.48 1.85
C PHE A 192 -16.97 5.90 2.34
N SER A 193 -17.40 6.00 3.60
CA SER A 193 -17.35 7.21 4.40
C SER A 193 -16.12 7.16 5.31
N VAL A 194 -15.28 8.19 5.30
CA VAL A 194 -14.13 8.33 6.18
C VAL A 194 -14.59 8.79 7.56
N LYS A 195 -14.26 8.04 8.60
CA LYS A 195 -14.59 8.38 10.00
C LYS A 195 -13.40 8.96 10.75
N GLN A 196 -12.21 8.46 10.46
CA GLN A 196 -10.99 8.89 11.13
C GLN A 196 -9.78 8.68 10.22
N ALA A 197 -8.80 9.58 10.31
CA ALA A 197 -7.48 9.41 9.70
C ALA A 197 -6.41 9.84 10.69
N ARG A 198 -5.28 9.13 10.74
CA ARG A 198 -4.16 9.43 11.63
C ARG A 198 -2.81 9.19 10.97
N VAL A 199 -1.83 10.02 11.32
CA VAL A 199 -0.41 9.83 10.97
C VAL A 199 0.32 9.38 12.23
N HIS A 200 1.01 8.25 12.15
CA HIS A 200 1.81 7.70 13.23
C HIS A 200 3.28 7.96 12.95
N HIS A 201 3.89 8.88 13.69
CA HIS A 201 5.24 9.36 13.45
C HIS A 201 6.06 9.49 14.73
N GLY A 202 7.31 9.93 14.62
CA GLY A 202 8.24 10.13 15.74
C GLY A 202 9.23 9.00 15.90
N HIS A 203 10.05 9.07 16.95
CA HIS A 203 11.21 8.19 17.12
C HIS A 203 10.89 6.68 17.12
N VAL A 204 9.76 6.30 17.67
CA VAL A 204 9.33 4.88 17.70
C VAL A 204 9.08 4.38 16.29
N TRP A 205 8.33 5.15 15.50
CA TRP A 205 7.95 4.80 14.13
C TRP A 205 9.14 4.86 13.17
N ALA A 206 10.06 5.82 13.38
CA ALA A 206 11.29 5.94 12.60
C ALA A 206 12.27 4.76 12.77
N ARG A 207 12.06 3.90 13.79
CA ARG A 207 12.81 2.64 13.95
C ARG A 207 12.20 1.49 13.12
N ILE A 208 10.97 1.65 12.68
CA ILE A 208 10.21 0.63 11.91
C ILE A 208 10.32 0.92 10.42
N SER A 209 10.16 2.17 10.03
CA SER A 209 10.20 2.63 8.65
C SER A 209 10.65 4.10 8.61
N ASP A 210 11.24 4.52 7.51
CA ASP A 210 11.54 5.92 7.20
C ASP A 210 10.29 6.71 6.79
N HIS A 211 9.18 6.04 6.44
CA HIS A 211 7.87 6.64 6.27
C HIS A 211 6.98 6.47 7.51
N ALA A 212 6.22 7.51 7.83
CA ALA A 212 5.22 7.48 8.89
C ALA A 212 4.04 6.59 8.47
N ALA A 213 3.56 5.74 9.36
CA ALA A 213 2.41 4.91 9.07
C ALA A 213 1.13 5.76 9.03
N LEU A 214 0.31 5.57 8.01
CA LEU A 214 -0.99 6.20 7.85
C LEU A 214 -2.10 5.19 8.19
N THR A 215 -3.08 5.60 8.98
CA THR A 215 -4.26 4.79 9.28
C THR A 215 -5.54 5.55 9.02
N SER A 216 -6.59 4.80 8.64
CA SER A 216 -7.94 5.33 8.51
C SER A 216 -8.97 4.35 9.01
N THR A 217 -10.02 4.87 9.65
CA THR A 217 -11.26 4.14 9.90
C THR A 217 -12.28 4.57 8.86
N ILE A 218 -12.74 3.62 8.07
CA ILE A 218 -13.72 3.83 7.00
C ILE A 218 -14.92 2.92 7.19
N VAL A 219 -16.10 3.38 6.76
CA VAL A 219 -17.36 2.63 6.83
C VAL A 219 -17.95 2.55 5.43
N ARG A 220 -18.36 1.36 5.02
CA ARG A 220 -19.02 1.16 3.71
C ARG A 220 -20.30 1.99 3.62
N LEU A 221 -20.51 2.63 2.45
CA LEU A 221 -21.73 3.35 2.09
C LEU A 221 -22.84 2.41 1.63
#